data_b080dbc6155f851df6761fb7568990bf
#
_entry.id   b080dbc6155f851df6761fb7568990bf
#
_cell.length_a   1.000
_cell.length_b   1.000
_cell.length_c   1.000
_cell.angle_alpha   90.00
_cell.angle_beta   90.00
_cell.angle_gamma   90.00
#
_symmetry.space_group_name_H-M   'P 1'
#
loop_
_entity.id
_entity.type
_entity.pdbx_description
1 polymer ?
#
loop_
_entity_poly.entity_id
_entity_poly.type
_entity_poly.pdbx_seq_one_letter_code
_entity_poly.pdbx_strand_id
1 'polypeptide(L)'
;MKEYSIPPYQEKTGKGLVRHLYLRTNQAGQVLCCLIINGKQLPHADQLVDALKAAVPSLVGVVLSINTRKTNVILGQEYRTVWGQDWLEEALCGHTFRLSVPSFFQINQPQTQVLYGRALEFAALTGTETVVDLYCGIGTISLTLAPHAAPVIGAEVVPPALQGPQDNARRHGLADK
;
A
#
# COMPACT_ATOMS: atom_id res chain seq x y z
N MET A 1 -12.67 -8.63 19.14
CA MET A 1 -11.65 -8.20 20.11
C MET A 1 -12.06 -8.56 21.54
N LYS A 2 -13.16 -7.99 22.09
CA LYS A 2 -13.62 -8.35 23.45
C LYS A 2 -13.92 -9.83 23.58
N GLU A 3 -14.62 -10.42 22.65
CA GLU A 3 -15.00 -11.83 22.59
C GLU A 3 -13.79 -12.78 22.67
N TYR A 4 -12.68 -12.41 22.04
CA TYR A 4 -11.45 -13.23 22.01
C TYR A 4 -10.41 -12.78 23.04
N SER A 5 -10.81 -11.94 24.01
CA SER A 5 -9.91 -11.43 25.06
C SER A 5 -8.61 -10.80 24.53
N ILE A 6 -8.65 -10.19 23.35
CA ILE A 6 -7.51 -9.50 22.74
C ILE A 6 -7.45 -8.07 23.31
N PRO A 7 -6.43 -7.73 24.13
CA PRO A 7 -6.39 -6.46 24.84
C PRO A 7 -6.06 -5.31 23.88
N PRO A 8 -6.82 -4.19 23.91
CA PRO A 8 -6.44 -2.98 23.19
C PRO A 8 -5.20 -2.35 23.84
N TYR A 9 -4.36 -1.75 23.00
CA TYR A 9 -3.17 -1.03 23.47
C TYR A 9 -3.55 0.27 24.16
N GLN A 10 -2.85 0.58 25.24
CA GLN A 10 -3.01 1.80 26.02
C GLN A 10 -1.74 2.64 25.91
N GLU A 11 -1.81 3.76 25.23
CA GLU A 11 -0.66 4.65 24.97
C GLU A 11 0.03 5.11 26.29
N LYS A 12 -0.77 5.42 27.34
CA LYS A 12 -0.25 5.89 28.62
C LYS A 12 0.63 4.85 29.34
N THR A 13 0.24 3.57 29.25
CA THR A 13 0.89 2.48 30.00
C THR A 13 1.84 1.66 29.13
N GLY A 14 1.71 1.74 27.81
CA GLY A 14 2.41 0.90 26.84
C GLY A 14 1.97 -0.57 26.89
N LYS A 15 0.85 -0.88 27.53
CA LYS A 15 0.31 -2.24 27.68
C LYS A 15 -0.82 -2.50 26.68
N GLY A 16 -1.01 -3.78 26.35
CA GLY A 16 -2.02 -4.24 25.40
C GLY A 16 -1.41 -4.60 24.06
N LEU A 17 -2.20 -5.23 23.19
CA LEU A 17 -1.72 -5.84 21.95
C LEU A 17 -2.09 -5.01 20.72
N VAL A 18 -3.39 -4.77 20.47
CA VAL A 18 -3.83 -4.12 19.23
C VAL A 18 -3.80 -2.61 19.39
N ARG A 19 -2.91 -1.97 18.61
CA ARG A 19 -2.70 -0.53 18.63
C ARG A 19 -3.67 0.21 17.73
N HIS A 20 -3.73 -0.21 16.46
CA HIS A 20 -4.54 0.43 15.45
C HIS A 20 -5.17 -0.61 14.51
N LEU A 21 -6.24 -0.20 13.87
CA LEU A 21 -6.85 -0.84 12.71
C LEU A 21 -6.64 0.08 11.52
N TYR A 22 -5.98 -0.42 10.48
CA TYR A 22 -5.83 0.28 9.21
C TYR A 22 -6.59 -0.47 8.13
N LEU A 23 -7.44 0.23 7.40
CA LEU A 23 -8.21 -0.32 6.30
C LEU A 23 -7.80 0.37 5.00
N ARG A 24 -7.62 -0.42 3.98
CA ARG A 24 -7.45 0.06 2.61
C ARG A 24 -8.57 -0.50 1.75
N THR A 25 -9.16 0.34 0.93
CA THR A 25 -10.19 -0.06 -0.03
C THR A 25 -9.76 0.37 -1.44
N ASN A 26 -10.29 -0.32 -2.45
CA ASN A 26 -10.11 0.04 -3.85
C ASN A 26 -11.45 0.37 -4.53
N GLN A 27 -11.41 0.81 -5.79
CA GLN A 27 -12.63 1.14 -6.55
C GLN A 27 -13.55 -0.06 -6.76
N ALA A 28 -13.03 -1.28 -6.75
CA ALA A 28 -13.82 -2.50 -6.82
C ALA A 28 -14.54 -2.84 -5.50
N GLY A 29 -14.39 -2.01 -4.46
CA GLY A 29 -15.00 -2.21 -3.14
C GLY A 29 -14.34 -3.30 -2.31
N GLN A 30 -13.18 -3.82 -2.73
CA GLN A 30 -12.43 -4.78 -1.94
C GLN A 30 -11.79 -4.10 -0.72
N VAL A 31 -11.63 -4.85 0.36
CA VAL A 31 -11.07 -4.37 1.63
C VAL A 31 -9.84 -5.17 2.02
N LEU A 32 -8.73 -4.49 2.27
CA LEU A 32 -7.54 -5.04 2.91
C LEU A 32 -7.48 -4.50 4.34
N CYS A 33 -7.48 -5.41 5.31
CA CYS A 33 -7.42 -5.10 6.73
C CYS A 33 -6.00 -5.29 7.26
N CYS A 34 -5.46 -4.29 7.95
CA CYS A 34 -4.20 -4.41 8.67
C CYS A 34 -4.40 -4.11 10.15
N LEU A 35 -4.00 -5.05 11.00
CA LEU A 35 -3.95 -4.88 12.44
C LEU A 35 -2.54 -4.51 12.86
N ILE A 36 -2.38 -3.34 13.46
CA ILE A 36 -1.11 -2.91 14.02
C ILE A 36 -1.03 -3.40 15.46
N ILE A 37 -0.01 -4.23 15.75
CA ILE A 37 0.11 -4.91 17.03
C ILE A 37 1.42 -4.58 17.77
N ASN A 38 1.31 -4.46 19.09
CA ASN A 38 2.42 -4.35 20.02
C ASN A 38 2.87 -5.75 20.49
N GLY A 39 3.29 -6.58 19.56
CA GLY A 39 3.66 -7.97 19.79
C GLY A 39 4.00 -8.68 18.51
N LYS A 40 4.39 -9.95 18.60
CA LYS A 40 4.78 -10.76 17.44
C LYS A 40 3.66 -11.67 16.91
N GLN A 41 2.63 -11.90 17.70
CA GLN A 41 1.56 -12.83 17.37
C GLN A 41 0.21 -12.25 17.77
N LEU A 42 -0.82 -12.60 17.02
CA LEU A 42 -2.21 -12.29 17.31
C LEU A 42 -2.89 -13.58 17.83
N PRO A 43 -3.29 -13.65 19.10
CA PRO A 43 -4.03 -14.80 19.61
C PRO A 43 -5.39 -14.87 18.91
N HIS A 44 -5.89 -16.10 18.74
CA HIS A 44 -7.18 -16.36 18.08
C HIS A 44 -7.30 -15.75 16.67
N ALA A 45 -6.20 -15.74 15.92
CA ALA A 45 -6.14 -15.08 14.61
C ALA A 45 -7.19 -15.66 13.64
N ASP A 46 -7.35 -17.00 13.61
CA ASP A 46 -8.29 -17.67 12.70
C ASP A 46 -9.74 -17.28 13.01
N GLN A 47 -10.13 -17.31 14.29
CA GLN A 47 -11.47 -16.91 14.72
C GLN A 47 -11.75 -15.43 14.41
N LEU A 48 -10.75 -14.57 14.61
CA LEU A 48 -10.89 -13.16 14.26
C LEU A 48 -11.02 -12.95 12.74
N VAL A 49 -10.26 -13.68 11.94
CA VAL A 49 -10.36 -13.66 10.48
C VAL A 49 -11.75 -14.10 10.03
N ASP A 50 -12.28 -15.19 10.57
CA ASP A 50 -13.62 -15.69 10.21
C ASP A 50 -14.70 -14.68 10.59
N ALA A 51 -14.59 -14.05 11.75
CA ALA A 51 -15.51 -12.99 12.16
C ALA A 51 -15.43 -11.75 11.23
N LEU A 52 -14.22 -11.38 10.81
CA LEU A 52 -14.00 -10.27 9.86
C LEU A 52 -14.59 -10.59 8.48
N LYS A 53 -14.40 -11.81 7.96
CA LYS A 53 -14.99 -12.27 6.69
C LYS A 53 -16.50 -12.25 6.72
N ALA A 54 -17.09 -12.69 7.84
CA ALA A 54 -18.54 -12.66 8.02
C ALA A 54 -19.10 -11.23 8.06
N ALA A 55 -18.36 -10.30 8.69
CA ALA A 55 -18.77 -8.90 8.81
C ALA A 55 -18.51 -8.07 7.55
N VAL A 56 -17.49 -8.43 6.76
CA VAL A 56 -17.04 -7.70 5.57
C VAL A 56 -16.84 -8.70 4.42
N PRO A 57 -17.90 -9.01 3.65
CA PRO A 57 -17.84 -9.97 2.56
C PRO A 57 -16.83 -9.61 1.44
N SER A 58 -16.50 -8.32 1.30
CA SER A 58 -15.49 -7.82 0.36
C SER A 58 -14.05 -7.82 0.90
N LEU A 59 -13.83 -8.42 2.09
CA LEU A 59 -12.50 -8.57 2.67
C LEU A 59 -11.67 -9.53 1.80
N VAL A 60 -10.49 -9.10 1.36
CA VAL A 60 -9.60 -9.90 0.52
C VAL A 60 -8.32 -10.32 1.25
N GLY A 61 -8.01 -9.68 2.37
CA GLY A 61 -6.85 -10.06 3.15
C GLY A 61 -6.79 -9.42 4.53
N VAL A 62 -6.08 -10.09 5.43
CA VAL A 62 -5.78 -9.63 6.79
C VAL A 62 -4.27 -9.71 7.00
N VAL A 63 -3.68 -8.59 7.34
CA VAL A 63 -2.23 -8.42 7.55
C VAL A 63 -1.97 -7.93 8.96
N LEU A 64 -0.89 -8.35 9.58
CA LEU A 64 -0.34 -7.76 10.79
C LEU A 64 0.79 -6.80 10.42
N SER A 65 0.80 -5.64 11.05
CA SER A 65 1.95 -4.75 11.10
C SER A 65 2.51 -4.75 12.53
N ILE A 66 3.74 -5.19 12.69
CA ILE A 66 4.37 -5.33 14.00
C ILE A 66 5.03 -4.02 14.38
N ASN A 67 4.49 -3.34 15.39
CA ASN A 67 5.00 -2.09 15.90
C ASN A 67 5.07 -2.12 17.44
N THR A 68 6.22 -2.53 17.96
CA THR A 68 6.51 -2.59 19.40
C THR A 68 7.21 -1.34 19.92
N ARG A 69 7.48 -0.36 19.07
CA ARG A 69 8.20 0.86 19.43
C ARG A 69 7.26 1.86 20.10
N LYS A 70 7.77 2.61 21.09
CA LYS A 70 7.11 3.80 21.60
C LYS A 70 7.32 4.96 20.62
N THR A 71 6.39 5.12 19.70
CA THR A 71 6.43 6.12 18.62
C THR A 71 5.02 6.48 18.18
N ASN A 72 4.86 7.67 17.63
CA ASN A 72 3.63 8.11 16.99
C ASN A 72 3.46 7.56 15.55
N VAL A 73 4.47 6.86 15.02
CA VAL A 73 4.38 6.18 13.72
C VAL A 73 3.43 4.98 13.88
N ILE A 74 2.40 4.92 13.05
CA ILE A 74 1.36 3.89 13.13
C ILE A 74 1.88 2.55 12.64
N LEU A 75 2.37 2.49 11.40
CA LEU A 75 2.84 1.26 10.77
C LEU A 75 4.22 0.85 11.30
N GLY A 76 4.40 -0.44 11.54
CA GLY A 76 5.70 -1.02 11.83
C GLY A 76 6.53 -1.27 10.57
N GLN A 77 7.68 -1.92 10.76
CA GLN A 77 8.59 -2.29 9.65
C GLN A 77 8.44 -3.75 9.21
N GLU A 78 7.81 -4.58 10.04
CA GLU A 78 7.55 -5.99 9.75
C GLU A 78 6.07 -6.18 9.48
N TYR A 79 5.77 -6.91 8.39
CA TYR A 79 4.41 -7.26 7.97
C TYR A 79 4.30 -8.76 7.86
N ARG A 80 3.12 -9.29 8.22
CA ARG A 80 2.82 -10.72 8.12
C ARG A 80 1.38 -10.92 7.66
N THR A 81 1.20 -11.60 6.55
CA THR A 81 -0.12 -12.01 6.08
C THR A 81 -0.68 -13.07 7.00
N VAL A 82 -1.87 -12.83 7.54
CA VAL A 82 -2.61 -13.78 8.37
C VAL A 82 -3.56 -14.60 7.52
N TRP A 83 -4.22 -13.94 6.57
CA TRP A 83 -5.18 -14.57 5.67
C TRP A 83 -5.29 -13.78 4.36
N GLY A 84 -5.56 -14.50 3.26
CA GLY A 84 -5.79 -13.91 1.96
C GLY A 84 -4.55 -13.27 1.36
N GLN A 85 -4.73 -12.17 0.67
CA GLN A 85 -3.65 -11.41 0.03
C GLN A 85 -3.22 -10.21 0.90
N ASP A 86 -2.03 -9.69 0.67
CA ASP A 86 -1.46 -8.54 1.37
C ASP A 86 -1.42 -7.27 0.52
N TRP A 87 -2.13 -7.28 -0.58
CA TRP A 87 -2.21 -6.19 -1.55
C TRP A 87 -3.64 -5.99 -2.08
N LEU A 88 -3.89 -4.81 -2.62
CA LEU A 88 -5.05 -4.48 -3.47
C LEU A 88 -4.57 -4.06 -4.85
N GLU A 89 -5.39 -4.29 -5.86
CA GLU A 89 -5.18 -3.68 -7.18
C GLU A 89 -6.02 -2.41 -7.32
N GLU A 90 -5.38 -1.38 -7.89
CA GLU A 90 -6.02 -0.10 -8.14
C GLU A 90 -5.61 0.44 -9.50
N ALA A 91 -6.58 0.99 -10.25
CA ALA A 91 -6.32 1.56 -11.57
C ALA A 91 -6.07 3.06 -11.47
N LEU A 92 -5.06 3.56 -12.19
CA LEU A 92 -4.76 4.97 -12.30
C LEU A 92 -4.07 5.26 -13.65
N CYS A 93 -4.54 6.26 -14.40
CA CYS A 93 -3.94 6.69 -15.67
C CYS A 93 -3.70 5.53 -16.67
N GLY A 94 -4.65 4.58 -16.75
CA GLY A 94 -4.55 3.43 -17.67
C GLY A 94 -3.66 2.29 -17.19
N HIS A 95 -3.06 2.40 -16.01
CA HIS A 95 -2.23 1.36 -15.40
C HIS A 95 -2.90 0.77 -14.16
N THR A 96 -2.60 -0.49 -13.86
CA THR A 96 -3.06 -1.18 -12.65
C THR A 96 -1.89 -1.37 -11.69
N PHE A 97 -2.03 -0.88 -10.46
CA PHE A 97 -1.00 -0.90 -9.43
C PHE A 97 -1.35 -1.88 -8.32
N ARG A 98 -0.38 -2.68 -7.89
CA ARG A 98 -0.48 -3.41 -6.62
C ARG A 98 -0.05 -2.54 -5.46
N LEU A 99 -0.95 -2.40 -4.51
CA LEU A 99 -0.82 -1.58 -3.31
C LEU A 99 -0.72 -2.46 -2.08
N SER A 100 0.46 -2.61 -1.51
CA SER A 100 0.63 -3.24 -0.20
C SER A 100 0.18 -2.30 0.93
N VAL A 101 0.14 -2.80 2.16
CA VAL A 101 -0.23 -1.98 3.33
C VAL A 101 0.61 -0.69 3.44
N PRO A 102 1.97 -0.72 3.35
CA PRO A 102 2.79 0.48 3.47
C PRO A 102 2.84 1.35 2.21
N SER A 103 2.31 0.88 1.07
CA SER A 103 2.37 1.65 -0.18
C SER A 103 1.63 2.97 -0.07
N PHE A 104 2.30 4.06 -0.44
CA PHE A 104 1.61 5.32 -0.65
C PHE A 104 0.85 5.30 -1.97
N PHE A 105 -0.38 5.77 -1.96
CA PHE A 105 -1.20 5.96 -3.16
C PHE A 105 -2.14 7.13 -2.94
N GLN A 106 -2.35 7.94 -3.98
CA GLN A 106 -3.21 9.11 -3.92
C GLN A 106 -4.67 8.70 -3.71
N ILE A 107 -5.31 9.23 -2.67
CA ILE A 107 -6.67 8.88 -2.27
C ILE A 107 -7.71 9.45 -3.25
N ASN A 108 -7.52 10.70 -3.70
CA ASN A 108 -8.42 11.36 -4.62
C ASN A 108 -8.03 11.06 -6.07
N GLN A 109 -8.37 9.87 -6.54
CA GLN A 109 -7.98 9.39 -7.86
C GLN A 109 -8.44 10.29 -9.02
N PRO A 110 -9.68 10.80 -9.07
CA PRO A 110 -10.09 11.70 -10.14
C PRO A 110 -9.19 12.95 -10.24
N GLN A 111 -8.82 13.54 -9.10
CA GLN A 111 -7.91 14.69 -9.09
C GLN A 111 -6.46 14.27 -9.38
N THR A 112 -6.06 13.09 -9.00
CA THR A 112 -4.73 12.56 -9.34
C THR A 112 -4.55 12.38 -10.84
N GLN A 113 -5.56 11.89 -11.53
CA GLN A 113 -5.56 11.78 -13.00
C GLN A 113 -5.41 13.16 -13.65
N VAL A 114 -6.13 14.17 -13.16
CA VAL A 114 -5.99 15.54 -13.63
C VAL A 114 -4.59 16.07 -13.36
N LEU A 115 -4.06 15.85 -12.15
CA LEU A 115 -2.72 16.29 -11.76
C LEU A 115 -1.64 15.66 -12.65
N TYR A 116 -1.70 14.35 -12.86
CA TYR A 116 -0.71 13.63 -13.67
C TYR A 116 -0.84 13.98 -15.16
N GLY A 117 -2.07 14.20 -15.66
CA GLY A 117 -2.29 14.71 -17.00
C GLY A 117 -1.67 16.09 -17.21
N ARG A 118 -1.79 16.99 -16.22
CA ARG A 118 -1.13 18.31 -16.26
C ARG A 118 0.38 18.21 -16.16
N ALA A 119 0.91 17.30 -15.32
CA ALA A 119 2.35 17.08 -15.25
C ALA A 119 2.91 16.60 -16.60
N LEU A 120 2.22 15.69 -17.27
CA LEU A 120 2.58 15.21 -18.61
C LEU A 120 2.53 16.32 -19.65
N GLU A 121 1.47 17.13 -19.64
CA GLU A 121 1.32 18.30 -20.54
C GLU A 121 2.47 19.30 -20.36
N PHE A 122 2.82 19.65 -19.11
CA PHE A 122 3.90 20.59 -18.82
C PHE A 122 5.28 20.03 -19.11
N ALA A 123 5.47 18.71 -18.94
CA ALA A 123 6.73 18.05 -19.30
C ALA A 123 7.01 18.09 -20.81
N ALA A 124 5.95 18.23 -21.64
CA ALA A 124 6.03 18.35 -23.10
C ALA A 124 6.96 17.33 -23.74
N LEU A 125 6.90 16.06 -23.28
CA LEU A 125 7.78 14.99 -23.71
C LEU A 125 7.57 14.66 -25.19
N THR A 126 8.67 14.44 -25.92
CA THR A 126 8.69 14.12 -27.36
C THR A 126 9.00 12.63 -27.61
N GLY A 127 9.31 11.86 -26.57
CA GLY A 127 9.68 10.45 -26.64
C GLY A 127 11.20 10.21 -26.65
N THR A 128 12.01 11.26 -26.57
CA THR A 128 13.48 11.16 -26.61
C THR A 128 14.14 11.54 -25.28
N GLU A 129 13.39 12.13 -24.37
CA GLU A 129 13.89 12.61 -23.09
C GLU A 129 14.06 11.48 -22.09
N THR A 130 15.13 11.58 -21.29
CA THR A 130 15.27 10.80 -20.06
C THR A 130 14.54 11.52 -18.93
N VAL A 131 13.60 10.82 -18.30
CA VAL A 131 12.86 11.33 -17.15
C VAL A 131 13.40 10.71 -15.86
N VAL A 132 13.59 11.52 -14.83
CA VAL A 132 13.97 11.07 -13.49
C VAL A 132 12.85 11.38 -12.52
N ASP A 133 12.25 10.35 -11.94
CA ASP A 133 11.22 10.45 -10.89
C ASP A 133 11.89 10.21 -9.54
N LEU A 134 12.11 11.30 -8.80
CA LEU A 134 12.66 11.26 -7.45
C LEU A 134 11.54 10.97 -6.44
N TYR A 135 11.77 10.00 -5.55
CA TYR A 135 10.77 9.50 -4.60
C TYR A 135 9.58 8.80 -5.28
N CYS A 136 9.88 7.95 -6.25
CA CYS A 136 8.90 7.35 -7.15
C CYS A 136 7.85 6.47 -6.45
N GLY A 137 8.07 6.07 -5.20
CA GLY A 137 7.16 5.23 -4.43
C GLY A 137 6.89 3.91 -5.14
N ILE A 138 5.63 3.63 -5.49
CA ILE A 138 5.23 2.45 -6.27
C ILE A 138 5.25 2.68 -7.80
N GLY A 139 5.77 3.82 -8.25
CA GLY A 139 5.97 4.15 -9.66
C GLY A 139 4.74 4.73 -10.37
N THR A 140 3.80 5.35 -9.65
CA THR A 140 2.56 5.82 -10.27
C THR A 140 2.78 6.88 -11.34
N ILE A 141 3.62 7.89 -11.06
CA ILE A 141 3.94 8.91 -12.04
C ILE A 141 4.96 8.42 -13.06
N SER A 142 5.96 7.62 -12.63
CA SER A 142 6.94 7.01 -13.52
C SER A 142 6.27 6.24 -14.66
N LEU A 143 5.31 5.35 -14.34
CA LEU A 143 4.59 4.55 -15.33
C LEU A 143 3.65 5.38 -16.19
N THR A 144 3.08 6.46 -15.64
CA THR A 144 2.27 7.41 -16.42
C THR A 144 3.10 8.13 -17.48
N LEU A 145 4.37 8.46 -17.18
CA LEU A 145 5.27 9.16 -18.10
C LEU A 145 5.99 8.22 -19.08
N ALA A 146 6.20 6.96 -18.71
CA ALA A 146 7.00 6.01 -19.48
C ALA A 146 6.58 5.82 -20.95
N PRO A 147 5.29 5.84 -21.32
CA PRO A 147 4.89 5.78 -22.74
C PRO A 147 5.35 6.99 -23.58
N HIS A 148 5.68 8.10 -22.93
CA HIS A 148 5.98 9.39 -23.56
C HIS A 148 7.46 9.81 -23.44
N ALA A 149 8.30 8.97 -22.85
CA ALA A 149 9.72 9.23 -22.63
C ALA A 149 10.59 8.12 -23.23
N ALA A 150 11.92 8.36 -23.35
CA ALA A 150 12.88 7.32 -23.71
C ALA A 150 13.10 6.37 -22.52
N PRO A 151 14.04 6.60 -21.57
CA PRO A 151 14.01 5.90 -20.29
C PRO A 151 13.32 6.75 -19.20
N VAL A 152 12.66 6.08 -18.26
CA VAL A 152 12.25 6.68 -16.99
C VAL A 152 13.01 6.01 -15.85
N ILE A 153 13.72 6.81 -15.06
CA ILE A 153 14.53 6.36 -13.93
C ILE A 153 13.81 6.71 -12.65
N GLY A 154 13.27 5.71 -11.95
CA GLY A 154 12.68 5.88 -10.62
C GLY A 154 13.73 5.75 -9.52
N ALA A 155 13.78 6.72 -8.60
CA ALA A 155 14.61 6.67 -7.40
C ALA A 155 13.72 6.66 -6.16
N GLU A 156 13.97 5.70 -5.25
CA GLU A 156 13.24 5.54 -3.99
C GLU A 156 14.22 5.17 -2.88
N VAL A 157 14.08 5.82 -1.71
CA VAL A 157 14.97 5.61 -0.57
C VAL A 157 14.40 4.64 0.46
N VAL A 158 13.12 4.28 0.38
CA VAL A 158 12.44 3.39 1.33
C VAL A 158 12.53 1.95 0.83
N PRO A 159 13.37 1.07 1.43
CA PRO A 159 13.61 -0.28 0.91
C PRO A 159 12.34 -1.13 0.68
N PRO A 160 11.32 -1.12 1.57
CA PRO A 160 10.08 -1.85 1.31
C PRO A 160 9.29 -1.33 0.10
N ALA A 161 9.50 -0.08 -0.30
CA ALA A 161 8.84 0.51 -1.46
C ALA A 161 9.52 0.16 -2.80
N LEU A 162 10.78 -0.29 -2.78
CA LEU A 162 11.56 -0.59 -4.01
C LEU A 162 11.05 -1.79 -4.81
N GLN A 163 10.38 -2.75 -4.18
CA GLN A 163 9.82 -3.90 -4.91
C GLN A 163 8.55 -3.53 -5.69
N GLY A 164 7.77 -2.61 -5.15
CA GLY A 164 6.50 -2.19 -5.76
C GLY A 164 6.63 -1.60 -7.17
N PRO A 165 7.52 -0.60 -7.42
CA PRO A 165 7.70 -0.02 -8.75
C PRO A 165 8.18 -1.03 -9.79
N GLN A 166 9.16 -1.87 -9.44
CA GLN A 166 9.68 -2.90 -10.35
C GLN A 166 8.62 -3.93 -10.73
N ASP A 167 7.83 -4.39 -9.77
CA ASP A 167 6.75 -5.34 -10.02
C ASP A 167 5.65 -4.70 -10.87
N ASN A 168 5.28 -3.45 -10.59
CA ASN A 168 4.33 -2.72 -11.40
C ASN A 168 4.87 -2.47 -12.82
N ALA A 169 6.14 -2.07 -12.98
CA ALA A 169 6.77 -1.87 -14.29
C ALA A 169 6.80 -3.18 -15.12
N ARG A 170 7.19 -4.31 -14.52
CA ARG A 170 7.18 -5.62 -15.20
C ARG A 170 5.79 -6.01 -15.67
N ARG A 171 4.76 -5.80 -14.86
CA ARG A 171 3.36 -6.11 -15.18
C ARG A 171 2.85 -5.35 -16.39
N HIS A 172 3.38 -4.17 -16.65
CA HIS A 172 3.03 -3.33 -17.79
C HIS A 172 4.01 -3.41 -18.96
N GLY A 173 5.01 -4.31 -18.89
CA GLY A 173 6.03 -4.42 -19.95
C GLY A 173 6.91 -3.18 -20.10
N LEU A 174 7.07 -2.42 -19.01
CA LEU A 174 7.82 -1.16 -18.97
C LEU A 174 9.10 -1.27 -18.11
N ALA A 175 9.50 -2.50 -17.74
CA ALA A 175 10.66 -2.73 -16.87
C ALA A 175 11.99 -2.29 -17.52
N ASP A 176 12.06 -2.24 -18.84
CA ASP A 176 13.25 -1.89 -19.63
C ASP A 176 13.18 -0.44 -20.16
N LYS A 177 12.18 0.31 -19.76
CA LYS A 177 12.00 1.72 -20.09
C LYS A 177 12.32 2.63 -18.92
#